data_80ad349411d9954aba04a0b8fa12ab47
#
_entry.id   80ad349411d9954aba04a0b8fa12ab47
#
_cell.length_a   1.000
_cell.length_b   1.000
_cell.length_c   1.000
_cell.angle_alpha   90.00
_cell.angle_beta   90.00
_cell.angle_gamma   90.00
#
_symmetry.space_group_name_H-M   'P 1'
#
loop_
_entity.id
_entity.type
_entity.pdbx_description
1 polymer ?
#
loop_
_entity_poly.entity_id
_entity_poly.type
_entity_poly.pdbx_seq_one_letter_code
_entity_poly.pdbx_strand_id
1 'polypeptide(L)'
;MKTALKLAAGAGTALFAAMPAWAQDAAAAAAPTPDKGDTAWMMMSTVLVMAMIVPGLALFYGGLVRTKNMASVLTQVLAVAAFAMLLWVMYGYALSFGGDANWFISTGKFLLAGVTADSTVATFTDGVVIPEFVFIAFQMTFSAITVALVIGGLV
;
A
#
# COMPACT_ATOMS: atom_id res chain seq x y z
N MET A 1 -38.03 16.12 -31.86
CA MET A 1 -37.02 16.01 -30.75
C MET A 1 -36.28 14.68 -30.71
N LYS A 2 -36.89 13.52 -30.99
CA LYS A 2 -36.22 12.19 -30.97
C LYS A 2 -35.26 11.94 -32.15
N THR A 3 -35.46 12.58 -33.31
CA THR A 3 -34.61 12.47 -34.51
C THR A 3 -33.31 13.28 -34.39
N ALA A 4 -33.37 14.48 -33.79
CA ALA A 4 -32.18 15.30 -33.56
C ALA A 4 -31.19 14.66 -32.56
N LEU A 5 -31.72 13.95 -31.56
CA LEU A 5 -30.89 13.24 -30.56
C LEU A 5 -30.16 12.03 -31.16
N LYS A 6 -30.79 11.34 -32.14
CA LYS A 6 -30.14 10.21 -32.84
C LYS A 6 -29.03 10.67 -33.81
N LEU A 7 -29.20 11.85 -34.42
CA LEU A 7 -28.16 12.45 -35.28
C LEU A 7 -26.94 12.93 -34.47
N ALA A 8 -27.18 13.49 -33.28
CA ALA A 8 -26.09 13.92 -32.40
C ALA A 8 -25.29 12.74 -31.85
N ALA A 9 -25.96 11.62 -31.51
CA ALA A 9 -25.27 10.41 -31.07
C ALA A 9 -24.46 9.73 -32.19
N GLY A 10 -24.98 9.77 -33.44
CA GLY A 10 -24.27 9.23 -34.61
C GLY A 10 -23.07 10.06 -35.04
N ALA A 11 -23.09 11.37 -34.86
CA ALA A 11 -21.99 12.26 -35.18
C ALA A 11 -20.82 12.11 -34.15
N GLY A 12 -21.14 11.86 -32.90
CA GLY A 12 -20.12 11.61 -31.85
C GLY A 12 -19.32 10.34 -32.08
N THR A 13 -19.99 9.25 -32.48
CA THR A 13 -19.32 7.97 -32.77
C THR A 13 -18.49 8.01 -34.07
N ALA A 14 -18.93 8.80 -35.07
CA ALA A 14 -18.16 8.96 -36.31
C ALA A 14 -16.89 9.80 -36.13
N LEU A 15 -16.88 10.75 -35.22
CA LEU A 15 -15.69 11.55 -34.89
C LEU A 15 -14.61 10.70 -34.17
N PHE A 16 -14.99 9.71 -33.37
CA PHE A 16 -14.05 8.78 -32.75
C PHE A 16 -13.44 7.77 -33.74
N ALA A 17 -14.22 7.39 -34.78
CA ALA A 17 -13.72 6.48 -35.83
C ALA A 17 -12.75 7.14 -36.83
N ALA A 18 -12.65 8.47 -36.82
CA ALA A 18 -11.79 9.25 -37.71
C ALA A 18 -10.44 9.62 -37.05
N MET A 19 -10.15 9.14 -35.84
CA MET A 19 -8.84 9.35 -35.23
C MET A 19 -7.79 8.51 -35.99
N PRO A 20 -6.65 9.10 -36.38
CA PRO A 20 -5.60 8.36 -37.08
C PRO A 20 -5.10 7.21 -36.20
N ALA A 21 -4.74 6.08 -36.84
CA ALA A 21 -4.37 4.82 -36.16
C ALA A 21 -3.28 5.00 -35.08
N TRP A 22 -2.34 5.96 -35.29
CA TRP A 22 -1.33 6.29 -34.26
C TRP A 22 -1.91 6.91 -32.98
N ALA A 23 -3.06 7.55 -33.03
CA ALA A 23 -3.74 8.07 -31.84
C ALA A 23 -4.55 6.98 -31.13
N GLN A 24 -4.96 5.95 -31.84
CA GLN A 24 -5.60 4.77 -31.25
C GLN A 24 -4.57 3.83 -30.61
N ASP A 25 -3.39 3.69 -31.18
CA ASP A 25 -2.27 2.92 -30.59
C ASP A 25 -1.71 3.60 -29.34
N ALA A 26 -1.72 4.94 -29.27
CA ALA A 26 -1.38 5.69 -28.07
C ALA A 26 -2.45 5.56 -26.96
N ALA A 27 -3.71 5.28 -27.35
CA ALA A 27 -4.81 5.04 -26.43
C ALA A 27 -4.95 3.55 -26.01
N ALA A 28 -4.31 2.64 -26.74
CA ALA A 28 -4.02 1.29 -26.26
C ALA A 28 -2.89 1.42 -25.23
N ALA A 29 -3.26 1.86 -24.01
CA ALA A 29 -2.35 2.13 -22.92
C ALA A 29 -1.41 0.95 -22.75
N ALA A 30 -0.13 1.15 -22.99
CA ALA A 30 0.91 0.23 -22.57
C ALA A 30 0.62 -0.14 -21.12
N ALA A 31 0.63 -1.43 -20.79
CA ALA A 31 0.38 -1.88 -19.41
C ALA A 31 1.22 -1.02 -18.46
N PRO A 32 0.63 -0.45 -17.41
CA PRO A 32 1.31 0.49 -16.55
C PRO A 32 2.57 -0.18 -16.00
N THR A 33 3.73 0.39 -16.30
CA THR A 33 5.03 -0.10 -15.81
C THR A 33 5.36 0.59 -14.49
N PRO A 34 5.97 -0.13 -13.53
CA PRO A 34 6.36 0.46 -12.26
C PRO A 34 7.29 1.66 -12.45
N ASP A 35 6.91 2.79 -11.87
CA ASP A 35 7.78 3.98 -11.84
C ASP A 35 8.95 3.77 -10.89
N LYS A 36 10.16 4.03 -11.36
CA LYS A 36 11.39 3.82 -10.59
C LYS A 36 11.56 4.86 -9.48
N GLY A 37 11.13 6.09 -9.73
CA GLY A 37 11.22 7.19 -8.76
C GLY A 37 10.27 6.95 -7.59
N ASP A 38 9.00 6.66 -7.88
CA ASP A 38 7.98 6.38 -6.87
C ASP A 38 8.31 5.10 -6.09
N THR A 39 8.84 4.08 -6.75
CA THR A 39 9.31 2.86 -6.10
C THR A 39 10.45 3.15 -5.12
N ALA A 40 11.46 3.91 -5.55
CA ALA A 40 12.60 4.28 -4.70
C ALA A 40 12.16 5.16 -3.52
N TRP A 41 11.24 6.10 -3.76
CA TRP A 41 10.66 6.94 -2.71
C TRP A 41 9.88 6.11 -1.68
N MET A 42 9.06 5.17 -2.12
CA MET A 42 8.30 4.30 -1.23
C MET A 42 9.21 3.40 -0.38
N MET A 43 10.30 2.88 -0.96
CA MET A 43 11.30 2.10 -0.22
C MET A 43 12.01 2.96 0.83
N MET A 44 12.41 4.18 0.51
CA MET A 44 13.02 5.11 1.46
C MET A 44 12.03 5.47 2.57
N SER A 45 10.78 5.73 2.24
CA SER A 45 9.72 6.00 3.21
C SER A 45 9.51 4.82 4.17
N THR A 46 9.57 3.58 3.67
CA THR A 46 9.51 2.36 4.49
C THR A 46 10.64 2.33 5.53
N VAL A 47 11.87 2.65 5.12
CA VAL A 47 13.04 2.70 6.02
C VAL A 47 12.87 3.80 7.07
N LEU A 48 12.37 4.98 6.68
CA LEU A 48 12.13 6.09 7.60
C LEU A 48 11.06 5.75 8.65
N VAL A 49 9.95 5.12 8.25
CA VAL A 49 8.93 4.67 9.20
C VAL A 49 9.47 3.58 10.13
N MET A 50 10.30 2.65 9.61
CA MET A 50 10.96 1.66 10.46
C MET A 50 11.89 2.33 11.50
N ALA A 51 12.61 3.37 11.10
CA ALA A 51 13.45 4.17 12.01
C ALA A 51 12.61 4.91 13.07
N MET A 52 11.37 5.25 12.80
CA MET A 52 10.45 5.80 13.81
C MET A 52 10.11 4.77 14.89
N ILE A 53 10.02 3.49 14.55
CA ILE A 53 9.66 2.42 15.50
C ILE A 53 10.88 1.97 16.30
N VAL A 54 11.91 1.47 15.60
CA VAL A 54 13.04 0.76 16.24
C VAL A 54 13.88 1.70 17.11
N PRO A 55 14.52 2.75 16.59
CA PRO A 55 15.20 3.71 17.47
C PRO A 55 14.25 4.76 18.06
N GLY A 56 13.30 5.28 17.28
CA GLY A 56 12.48 6.41 17.71
C GLY A 56 11.58 6.06 18.89
N LEU A 57 10.59 5.21 18.67
CA LEU A 57 9.57 4.89 19.66
C LEU A 57 10.13 4.09 20.85
N ALA A 58 11.04 3.15 20.58
CA ALA A 58 11.66 2.37 21.63
C ALA A 58 12.46 3.23 22.60
N LEU A 59 13.30 4.14 22.09
CA LEU A 59 14.07 5.06 22.92
C LEU A 59 13.19 6.11 23.61
N PHE A 60 12.13 6.58 22.95
CA PHE A 60 11.18 7.50 23.53
C PHE A 60 10.52 6.89 24.77
N TYR A 61 9.93 5.72 24.66
CA TYR A 61 9.30 5.05 25.80
C TYR A 61 10.33 4.59 26.83
N GLY A 62 11.51 4.10 26.38
CA GLY A 62 12.59 3.75 27.28
C GLY A 62 13.08 4.92 28.13
N GLY A 63 13.05 6.15 27.58
CA GLY A 63 13.40 7.38 28.30
C GLY A 63 12.35 7.85 29.32
N LEU A 64 11.10 7.42 29.18
CA LEU A 64 10.00 7.81 30.09
C LEU A 64 9.90 6.90 31.32
N VAL A 65 10.49 5.72 31.31
CA VAL A 65 10.42 4.76 32.40
C VAL A 65 11.66 4.83 33.29
N ARG A 66 11.57 4.22 34.48
CA ARG A 66 12.72 4.12 35.40
C ARG A 66 13.86 3.36 34.72
N THR A 67 15.10 3.77 34.95
CA THR A 67 16.31 3.21 34.34
C THR A 67 16.37 1.67 34.40
N LYS A 68 15.93 1.07 35.51
CA LYS A 68 15.91 -0.39 35.68
C LYS A 68 14.91 -1.10 34.74
N ASN A 69 13.91 -0.40 34.22
CA ASN A 69 12.86 -0.95 33.37
C ASN A 69 13.13 -0.65 31.88
N MET A 70 14.10 0.20 31.55
CA MET A 70 14.40 0.65 30.19
C MET A 70 14.61 -0.52 29.23
N ALA A 71 15.45 -1.47 29.56
CA ALA A 71 15.75 -2.63 28.70
C ALA A 71 14.48 -3.47 28.44
N SER A 72 13.61 -3.63 29.44
CA SER A 72 12.35 -4.36 29.31
C SER A 72 11.43 -3.67 28.30
N VAL A 73 11.28 -2.37 28.38
CA VAL A 73 10.42 -1.58 27.47
C VAL A 73 10.95 -1.61 26.04
N LEU A 74 12.27 -1.43 25.85
CA LEU A 74 12.87 -1.55 24.53
C LEU A 74 12.58 -2.92 23.89
N THR A 75 12.76 -3.99 24.66
CA THR A 75 12.49 -5.36 24.19
C THR A 75 11.02 -5.56 23.85
N GLN A 76 10.09 -5.02 24.66
CA GLN A 76 8.65 -5.12 24.39
C GLN A 76 8.27 -4.42 23.10
N VAL A 77 8.75 -3.18 22.86
CA VAL A 77 8.48 -2.44 21.61
C VAL A 77 8.95 -3.22 20.39
N LEU A 78 10.19 -3.75 20.45
CA LEU A 78 10.75 -4.53 19.35
C LEU A 78 9.98 -5.84 19.13
N ALA A 79 9.67 -6.58 20.20
CA ALA A 79 8.93 -7.84 20.10
C ALA A 79 7.54 -7.66 19.53
N VAL A 80 6.81 -6.65 19.99
CA VAL A 80 5.44 -6.37 19.51
C VAL A 80 5.47 -5.89 18.06
N ALA A 81 6.39 -5.03 17.69
CA ALA A 81 6.56 -4.60 16.31
C ALA A 81 6.85 -5.80 15.38
N ALA A 82 7.80 -6.66 15.76
CA ALA A 82 8.13 -7.86 14.99
C ALA A 82 6.93 -8.81 14.85
N PHE A 83 6.18 -9.01 15.94
CA PHE A 83 4.98 -9.84 15.92
C PHE A 83 3.89 -9.25 15.02
N ALA A 84 3.66 -7.94 15.09
CA ALA A 84 2.71 -7.26 14.21
C ALA A 84 3.08 -7.37 12.72
N MET A 85 4.37 -7.28 12.39
CA MET A 85 4.86 -7.48 11.03
C MET A 85 4.61 -8.92 10.54
N LEU A 86 4.82 -9.91 11.40
CA LEU A 86 4.52 -11.30 11.07
C LEU A 86 3.03 -11.50 10.79
N LEU A 87 2.16 -10.98 11.67
CA LEU A 87 0.71 -11.07 11.50
C LEU A 87 0.21 -10.31 10.27
N TRP A 88 0.89 -9.20 9.91
CA TRP A 88 0.59 -8.47 8.68
C TRP A 88 0.77 -9.33 7.43
N VAL A 89 1.88 -10.04 7.32
CA VAL A 89 2.16 -10.94 6.20
C VAL A 89 1.19 -12.14 6.19
N MET A 90 0.84 -12.66 7.37
CA MET A 90 -0.05 -13.82 7.47
C MET A 90 -1.48 -13.53 7.05
N TYR A 91 -2.07 -12.47 7.57
CA TYR A 91 -3.49 -12.15 7.32
C TYR A 91 -3.80 -10.65 7.26
N GLY A 92 -3.01 -9.78 7.87
CA GLY A 92 -3.31 -8.35 7.95
C GLY A 92 -3.45 -7.71 6.58
N TYR A 93 -2.53 -8.03 5.67
CA TYR A 93 -2.60 -7.54 4.29
C TYR A 93 -3.83 -8.04 3.54
N ALA A 94 -4.18 -9.32 3.69
CA ALA A 94 -5.37 -9.90 3.07
C ALA A 94 -6.66 -9.23 3.56
N LEU A 95 -6.77 -8.99 4.87
CA LEU A 95 -7.92 -8.32 5.45
C LEU A 95 -8.09 -6.87 4.98
N SER A 96 -6.97 -6.17 4.76
CA SER A 96 -6.98 -4.76 4.37
C SER A 96 -7.08 -4.52 2.86
N PHE A 97 -6.45 -5.39 2.05
CA PHE A 97 -6.25 -5.18 0.61
C PHE A 97 -6.55 -6.40 -0.26
N GLY A 98 -7.29 -7.36 0.25
CA GLY A 98 -7.56 -8.62 -0.45
C GLY A 98 -8.51 -8.53 -1.66
N GLY A 99 -9.17 -7.42 -1.90
CA GLY A 99 -9.91 -7.12 -3.12
C GLY A 99 -11.32 -7.69 -3.24
N ASP A 100 -11.64 -8.76 -2.55
CA ASP A 100 -12.99 -9.35 -2.58
C ASP A 100 -13.84 -8.67 -1.50
N ALA A 101 -14.60 -7.68 -1.92
CA ALA A 101 -15.39 -6.83 -1.04
C ALA A 101 -16.65 -7.54 -0.46
N ASN A 102 -16.44 -8.51 0.36
CA ASN A 102 -17.37 -8.77 1.44
C ASN A 102 -16.96 -7.87 2.60
N TRP A 103 -17.79 -6.95 2.98
CA TRP A 103 -17.53 -5.81 3.87
C TRP A 103 -16.76 -6.12 5.17
N PHE A 104 -16.48 -7.36 5.49
CA PHE A 104 -15.89 -7.80 6.75
C PHE A 104 -14.53 -8.49 6.65
N ILE A 105 -14.26 -9.28 5.63
CA ILE A 105 -13.00 -10.06 5.53
C ILE A 105 -12.74 -10.40 4.06
N SER A 106 -11.70 -9.86 3.47
CA SER A 106 -11.15 -10.40 2.24
C SER A 106 -10.10 -11.47 2.57
N THR A 107 -10.21 -12.62 1.95
CA THR A 107 -9.28 -13.74 2.15
C THR A 107 -8.42 -14.01 0.91
N GLY A 108 -8.63 -13.25 -0.17
CA GLY A 108 -8.00 -13.51 -1.48
C GLY A 108 -6.48 -13.48 -1.49
N LYS A 109 -5.87 -12.76 -0.53
CA LYS A 109 -4.40 -12.61 -0.42
C LYS A 109 -3.83 -13.17 0.89
N PHE A 110 -4.48 -14.16 1.48
CA PHE A 110 -3.99 -14.81 2.70
C PHE A 110 -2.58 -15.39 2.49
N LEU A 111 -1.66 -15.13 3.41
CA LEU A 111 -0.24 -15.47 3.28
C LEU A 111 0.41 -14.90 1.99
N LEU A 112 -0.06 -13.74 1.52
CA LEU A 112 0.33 -13.11 0.26
C LEU A 112 0.08 -13.99 -0.98
N ALA A 113 -0.90 -14.89 -0.93
CA ALA A 113 -1.28 -15.72 -2.07
C ALA A 113 -1.64 -14.83 -3.27
N GLY A 114 -1.12 -15.19 -4.45
CA GLY A 114 -1.34 -14.43 -5.69
C GLY A 114 -0.50 -13.17 -5.86
N VAL A 115 0.28 -12.76 -4.85
CA VAL A 115 1.27 -11.67 -5.00
C VAL A 115 2.53 -12.22 -5.63
N THR A 116 2.91 -11.68 -6.77
CA THR A 116 4.11 -12.07 -7.54
C THR A 116 5.06 -10.89 -7.71
N ALA A 117 6.25 -11.13 -8.25
CA ALA A 117 7.21 -10.06 -8.55
C ALA A 117 6.67 -9.03 -9.56
N ASP A 118 5.73 -9.47 -10.41
CA ASP A 118 5.11 -8.63 -11.44
C ASP A 118 3.81 -7.97 -10.96
N SER A 119 3.34 -8.29 -9.75
CA SER A 119 2.15 -7.66 -9.17
C SER A 119 2.41 -6.19 -8.88
N THR A 120 1.49 -5.34 -9.32
CA THR A 120 1.58 -3.89 -9.13
C THR A 120 0.34 -3.34 -8.43
N VAL A 121 0.49 -2.22 -7.75
CA VAL A 121 -0.60 -1.45 -7.17
C VAL A 121 -0.59 -0.03 -7.72
N ALA A 122 -1.77 0.55 -7.89
CA ALA A 122 -1.91 1.92 -8.33
C ALA A 122 -1.38 2.90 -7.28
N THR A 123 -0.81 4.00 -7.73
CA THR A 123 -0.45 5.15 -6.90
C THR A 123 -1.59 6.18 -6.92
N PHE A 124 -1.38 7.33 -6.29
CA PHE A 124 -2.33 8.46 -6.37
C PHE A 124 -2.30 9.18 -7.72
N THR A 125 -1.35 8.86 -8.59
CA THR A 125 -1.21 9.43 -9.93
C THR A 125 -1.78 8.46 -10.95
N ASP A 126 -2.69 8.92 -11.79
CA ASP A 126 -3.31 8.10 -12.82
C ASP A 126 -2.25 7.50 -13.77
N GLY A 127 -2.34 6.20 -14.02
CA GLY A 127 -1.43 5.47 -14.89
C GLY A 127 -0.06 5.14 -14.29
N VAL A 128 0.22 5.56 -13.07
CA VAL A 128 1.48 5.24 -12.37
C VAL A 128 1.24 4.13 -11.35
N VAL A 129 2.11 3.13 -11.38
CA VAL A 129 2.06 1.97 -10.48
C VAL A 129 3.40 1.74 -9.81
N ILE A 130 3.38 1.03 -8.68
CA ILE A 130 4.55 0.56 -7.96
C ILE A 130 4.45 -0.96 -7.74
N PRO A 131 5.57 -1.67 -7.52
CA PRO A 131 5.53 -3.08 -7.15
C PRO A 131 4.73 -3.32 -5.88
N GLU A 132 3.86 -4.31 -5.89
CA GLU A 132 2.98 -4.62 -4.76
C GLU A 132 3.76 -4.98 -3.50
N PHE A 133 4.88 -5.69 -3.61
CA PHE A 133 5.74 -6.00 -2.45
C PHE A 133 6.28 -4.77 -1.74
N VAL A 134 6.59 -3.70 -2.47
CA VAL A 134 7.06 -2.44 -1.88
C VAL A 134 5.94 -1.77 -1.10
N PHE A 135 4.72 -1.79 -1.65
CA PHE A 135 3.52 -1.29 -0.97
C PHE A 135 3.21 -2.10 0.30
N ILE A 136 3.27 -3.44 0.22
CA ILE A 136 3.07 -4.33 1.37
C ILE A 136 4.07 -4.01 2.49
N ALA A 137 5.35 -3.86 2.16
CA ALA A 137 6.39 -3.54 3.11
C ALA A 137 6.17 -2.18 3.79
N PHE A 138 5.75 -1.17 3.04
CA PHE A 138 5.42 0.14 3.57
C PHE A 138 4.23 0.08 4.55
N GLN A 139 3.13 -0.54 4.16
CA GLN A 139 1.94 -0.68 5.00
C GLN A 139 2.20 -1.55 6.25
N MET A 140 3.07 -2.55 6.13
CA MET A 140 3.52 -3.37 7.26
C MET A 140 4.16 -2.53 8.37
N THR A 141 4.94 -1.52 8.03
CA THR A 141 5.57 -0.64 9.03
C THR A 141 4.53 0.19 9.79
N PHE A 142 3.44 0.60 9.14
CA PHE A 142 2.33 1.29 9.80
C PHE A 142 1.52 0.37 10.71
N SER A 143 1.32 -0.88 10.32
CA SER A 143 0.73 -1.88 11.21
C SER A 143 1.59 -2.06 12.47
N ALA A 144 2.90 -2.16 12.30
CA ALA A 144 3.83 -2.33 13.40
C ALA A 144 3.88 -1.13 14.36
N ILE A 145 3.93 0.10 13.84
CA ILE A 145 3.97 1.30 14.68
C ILE A 145 2.66 1.49 15.45
N THR A 146 1.52 1.18 14.84
CA THR A 146 0.21 1.31 15.47
C THR A 146 0.12 0.44 16.73
N VAL A 147 0.56 -0.82 16.64
CA VAL A 147 0.56 -1.73 17.80
C VAL A 147 1.62 -1.33 18.81
N ALA A 148 2.80 -0.90 18.37
CA ALA A 148 3.88 -0.44 19.25
C ALA A 148 3.50 0.81 20.06
N LEU A 149 2.66 1.70 19.53
CA LEU A 149 2.15 2.88 20.26
C LEU A 149 1.32 2.50 21.49
N VAL A 150 0.62 1.37 21.45
CA VAL A 150 -0.20 0.92 22.58
C VAL A 150 0.64 0.59 23.80
N ILE A 151 1.90 0.16 23.62
CA ILE A 151 2.82 -0.16 24.73
C ILE A 151 3.03 1.03 25.64
N GLY A 152 3.13 2.24 25.09
CA GLY A 152 3.31 3.46 25.87
C GLY A 152 2.16 3.77 26.85
N GLY A 153 0.98 3.20 26.63
CA GLY A 153 -0.16 3.30 27.53
C GLY A 153 -0.25 2.17 28.58
N LEU A 154 0.60 1.14 28.44
CA LEU A 154 0.61 -0.05 29.30
C LEU A 154 1.82 -0.11 30.25
N VAL A 155 2.79 0.77 30.09
CA VAL A 155 4.09 0.78 30.83
C VAL A 155 4.12 1.83 31.94
#